data_27a89ea4d31a693516dfdbf7b0775bed
#
_entry.id   27a89ea4d31a693516dfdbf7b0775bed
#
_cell.length_a   1.000
_cell.length_b   1.000
_cell.length_c   1.000
_cell.angle_alpha   90.00
_cell.angle_beta   90.00
_cell.angle_gamma   90.00
#
_symmetry.space_group_name_H-M   'P 1'
#
loop_
_entity.id
_entity.type
_entity.pdbx_description
1 polymer ?
#
loop_
_entity_poly.entity_id
_entity_poly.type
_entity_poly.pdbx_seq_one_letter_code
_entity_poly.pdbx_strand_id
1 'polypeptide(L)'
;MEKPSVTEYPAGIYFGNYIDQVADNDLLLTLEQQRQQVVRLFENISLEQANFRYAEGKWSPKEMLGHLTDSERIFAFRSLSIARGEQQSLPGFDENEYFAAANFDEQSVEQLLEQYQLVRLSSLALFKSYSETIASRMGVANGKPLSARALVALIVGHEAHHLGILKERYGLGIE
;
A
#
# COMPACT_ATOMS: atom_id res chain seq x y z
N MET A 1 -1.99 -16.17 3.06
CA MET A 1 -0.92 -15.67 3.97
C MET A 1 -1.59 -15.08 5.19
N GLU A 2 -1.26 -15.58 6.36
CA GLU A 2 -1.81 -15.11 7.63
C GLU A 2 -1.27 -13.72 8.01
N LYS A 3 -2.03 -12.99 8.84
CA LYS A 3 -1.60 -11.75 9.46
C LYS A 3 -0.35 -11.98 10.33
N PRO A 4 0.64 -11.04 10.36
CA PRO A 4 1.80 -11.16 11.25
C PRO A 4 1.39 -11.12 12.71
N SER A 5 2.13 -11.84 13.55
CA SER A 5 2.01 -11.69 15.01
C SER A 5 2.55 -10.33 15.47
N VAL A 6 2.14 -9.87 16.65
CA VAL A 6 2.58 -8.58 17.23
C VAL A 6 4.10 -8.49 17.48
N THR A 7 4.81 -9.61 17.46
CA THR A 7 6.26 -9.66 17.57
C THR A 7 7.00 -9.45 16.24
N GLU A 8 6.27 -9.44 15.13
CA GLU A 8 6.84 -9.34 13.80
C GLU A 8 6.88 -7.91 13.25
N TYR A 9 6.40 -6.93 13.99
CA TYR A 9 6.40 -5.51 13.62
C TYR A 9 6.37 -4.64 14.87
N PRO A 10 6.78 -3.36 14.78
CA PRO A 10 6.75 -2.44 15.91
C PRO A 10 5.32 -1.91 16.11
N ALA A 11 4.51 -2.61 16.89
CA ALA A 11 3.14 -2.21 17.24
C ALA A 11 3.10 -0.82 17.92
N GLY A 12 2.02 -0.07 17.71
CA GLY A 12 1.78 1.23 18.33
C GLY A 12 2.60 2.40 17.77
N ILE A 13 3.40 2.21 16.73
CA ILE A 13 4.07 3.28 16.01
C ILE A 13 3.49 3.41 14.58
N TYR A 14 3.78 4.53 13.91
CA TYR A 14 3.18 4.98 12.65
C TYR A 14 2.71 3.86 11.69
N PHE A 15 3.60 3.05 11.15
CA PHE A 15 3.18 1.98 10.25
C PHE A 15 2.63 0.73 10.97
N GLY A 16 2.96 0.52 12.24
CA GLY A 16 2.33 -0.52 13.05
C GLY A 16 0.83 -0.30 13.20
N ASN A 17 0.39 0.95 13.30
CA ASN A 17 -1.03 1.29 13.40
C ASN A 17 -1.84 0.84 12.18
N TYR A 18 -1.25 0.83 10.97
CA TYR A 18 -1.91 0.28 9.80
C TYR A 18 -2.07 -1.24 9.89
N ILE A 19 -1.03 -1.93 10.35
CA ILE A 19 -1.05 -3.40 10.52
C ILE A 19 -2.03 -3.80 11.62
N ASP A 20 -2.09 -3.04 12.72
CA ASP A 20 -3.00 -3.30 13.83
C ASP A 20 -4.47 -3.31 13.40
N GLN A 21 -4.84 -2.48 12.43
CA GLN A 21 -6.20 -2.35 11.88
C GLN A 21 -6.56 -3.43 10.84
N VAL A 22 -5.59 -4.20 10.36
CA VAL A 22 -5.87 -5.29 9.41
C VAL A 22 -6.67 -6.38 10.11
N ALA A 23 -7.79 -6.79 9.50
CA ALA A 23 -8.59 -7.90 10.00
C ALA A 23 -7.79 -9.22 9.95
N ASP A 24 -8.18 -10.16 10.80
CA ASP A 24 -7.57 -11.51 10.83
C ASP A 24 -8.10 -12.37 9.66
N ASN A 25 -7.71 -11.99 8.46
CA ASN A 25 -8.10 -12.61 7.20
C ASN A 25 -6.85 -12.99 6.39
N ASP A 26 -7.06 -13.73 5.30
CA ASP A 26 -5.99 -14.01 4.33
C ASP A 26 -5.56 -12.71 3.63
N LEU A 27 -4.30 -12.29 3.86
CA LEU A 27 -3.75 -11.05 3.32
C LEU A 27 -3.78 -11.02 1.78
N LEU A 28 -3.53 -12.15 1.12
CA LEU A 28 -3.50 -12.21 -0.35
C LEU A 28 -4.91 -12.08 -0.94
N LEU A 29 -5.89 -12.69 -0.29
CA LEU A 29 -7.29 -12.52 -0.66
C LEU A 29 -7.74 -11.07 -0.46
N THR A 30 -7.35 -10.44 0.66
CA THR A 30 -7.66 -9.03 0.95
C THR A 30 -7.05 -8.10 -0.08
N LEU A 31 -5.78 -8.29 -0.46
CA LEU A 31 -5.12 -7.52 -1.52
C LEU A 31 -5.84 -7.64 -2.87
N GLU A 32 -6.33 -8.83 -3.23
CA GLU A 32 -7.09 -9.03 -4.46
C GLU A 32 -8.46 -8.33 -4.40
N GLN A 33 -9.15 -8.39 -3.25
CA GLN A 33 -10.41 -7.68 -3.04
C GLN A 33 -10.21 -6.15 -3.11
N GLN A 34 -9.18 -5.62 -2.47
CA GLN A 34 -8.82 -4.20 -2.53
C GLN A 34 -8.50 -3.78 -3.97
N ARG A 35 -7.75 -4.60 -4.73
CA ARG A 35 -7.50 -4.33 -6.16
C ARG A 35 -8.80 -4.15 -6.93
N GLN A 36 -9.76 -5.05 -6.74
CA GLN A 36 -11.06 -4.97 -7.42
C GLN A 36 -11.84 -3.73 -7.00
N GLN A 37 -11.76 -3.34 -5.73
CA GLN A 37 -12.40 -2.13 -5.22
C GLN A 37 -11.81 -0.87 -5.86
N VAL A 38 -10.48 -0.74 -5.85
CA VAL A 38 -9.78 0.40 -6.45
C VAL A 38 -10.07 0.49 -7.95
N VAL A 39 -10.02 -0.63 -8.67
CA VAL A 39 -10.33 -0.66 -10.11
C VAL A 39 -11.76 -0.16 -10.35
N ARG A 40 -12.76 -0.71 -9.68
CA ARG A 40 -14.15 -0.25 -9.84
C ARG A 40 -14.32 1.23 -9.52
N LEU A 41 -13.65 1.73 -8.49
CA LEU A 41 -13.72 3.13 -8.11
C LEU A 41 -13.17 4.04 -9.23
N PHE A 42 -11.95 3.76 -9.69
CA PHE A 42 -11.25 4.64 -10.61
C PHE A 42 -11.66 4.46 -12.08
N GLU A 43 -12.26 3.34 -12.46
CA GLU A 43 -12.91 3.18 -13.78
C GLU A 43 -14.19 4.02 -13.91
N ASN A 44 -14.83 4.35 -12.79
CA ASN A 44 -16.11 5.09 -12.77
C ASN A 44 -16.00 6.53 -12.23
N ILE A 45 -14.82 6.97 -11.84
CA ILE A 45 -14.62 8.32 -11.29
C ILE A 45 -14.69 9.37 -12.42
N SER A 46 -15.41 10.47 -12.20
CA SER A 46 -15.37 11.59 -13.12
C SER A 46 -14.05 12.36 -13.03
N LEU A 47 -13.66 13.06 -14.09
CA LEU A 47 -12.46 13.89 -14.11
C LEU A 47 -12.51 14.98 -13.03
N GLU A 48 -13.69 15.53 -12.75
CA GLU A 48 -13.90 16.50 -11.69
C GLU A 48 -13.63 15.88 -10.31
N GLN A 49 -14.19 14.71 -10.02
CA GLN A 49 -13.95 13.97 -8.77
C GLN A 49 -12.48 13.57 -8.62
N ALA A 50 -11.84 13.09 -9.69
CA ALA A 50 -10.46 12.65 -9.68
C ALA A 50 -9.48 13.77 -9.30
N ASN A 51 -9.77 15.02 -9.66
CA ASN A 51 -8.94 16.19 -9.41
C ASN A 51 -9.41 17.04 -8.20
N PHE A 52 -10.55 16.69 -7.58
CA PHE A 52 -11.10 17.43 -6.45
C PHE A 52 -10.17 17.32 -5.23
N ARG A 53 -10.00 18.43 -4.51
CA ARG A 53 -9.30 18.48 -3.21
C ARG A 53 -10.25 19.05 -2.16
N TYR A 54 -10.52 18.31 -1.11
CA TYR A 54 -11.49 18.73 -0.08
C TYR A 54 -10.99 19.91 0.79
N ALA A 55 -9.68 20.22 0.76
CA ALA A 55 -9.06 21.39 1.41
C ALA A 55 -7.72 21.71 0.76
N GLU A 56 -7.23 22.93 1.00
CA GLU A 56 -5.89 23.35 0.56
C GLU A 56 -4.80 22.43 1.11
N GLY A 57 -3.82 22.09 0.28
CA GLY A 57 -2.71 21.18 0.63
C GLY A 57 -3.09 19.72 0.79
N LYS A 58 -4.31 19.31 0.42
CA LYS A 58 -4.72 17.90 0.41
C LYS A 58 -4.58 17.30 -0.98
N TRP A 59 -4.23 16.03 -1.04
CA TRP A 59 -4.10 15.29 -2.28
C TRP A 59 -5.46 15.05 -2.93
N SER A 60 -5.54 15.07 -4.23
CA SER A 60 -6.73 14.60 -4.97
C SER A 60 -6.81 13.06 -4.97
N PRO A 61 -7.97 12.48 -5.28
CA PRO A 61 -8.08 11.02 -5.47
C PRO A 61 -7.07 10.45 -6.47
N LYS A 62 -6.83 11.16 -7.57
CA LYS A 62 -5.84 10.77 -8.57
C LYS A 62 -4.41 10.71 -8.00
N GLU A 63 -4.02 11.72 -7.24
CA GLU A 63 -2.73 11.77 -6.56
C GLU A 63 -2.60 10.69 -5.48
N MET A 64 -3.69 10.41 -4.78
CA MET A 64 -3.73 9.32 -3.79
C MET A 64 -3.52 7.95 -4.44
N LEU A 65 -4.10 7.71 -5.63
CA LEU A 65 -3.86 6.49 -6.40
C LEU A 65 -2.38 6.33 -6.78
N GLY A 66 -1.73 7.42 -7.20
CA GLY A 66 -0.30 7.44 -7.48
C GLY A 66 0.54 7.13 -6.24
N HIS A 67 0.22 7.76 -5.10
CA HIS A 67 0.88 7.50 -3.82
C HIS A 67 0.73 6.04 -3.35
N LEU A 68 -0.46 5.46 -3.46
CA LEU A 68 -0.68 4.04 -3.13
C LEU A 68 0.22 3.13 -3.98
N THR A 69 0.32 3.43 -5.26
CA THR A 69 1.14 2.66 -6.21
C THR A 69 2.62 2.72 -5.87
N ASP A 70 3.16 3.91 -5.57
CA ASP A 70 4.57 4.07 -5.23
C ASP A 70 4.90 3.48 -3.86
N SER A 71 4.02 3.65 -2.88
CA SER A 71 4.17 3.03 -1.56
C SER A 71 4.22 1.50 -1.66
N GLU A 72 3.35 0.90 -2.49
CA GLU A 72 3.36 -0.55 -2.70
C GLU A 72 4.66 -1.03 -3.37
N ARG A 73 5.20 -0.31 -4.36
CA ARG A 73 6.51 -0.61 -4.95
C ARG A 73 7.61 -0.70 -3.90
N ILE A 74 7.64 0.28 -3.00
CA ILE A 74 8.64 0.35 -1.93
C ILE A 74 8.44 -0.78 -0.91
N PHE A 75 7.21 -1.02 -0.48
CA PHE A 75 6.92 -2.06 0.51
C PHE A 75 7.13 -3.47 -0.07
N ALA A 76 6.78 -3.70 -1.32
CA ALA A 76 7.03 -4.96 -2.02
C ALA A 76 8.53 -5.21 -2.22
N PHE A 77 9.32 -4.19 -2.59
CA PHE A 77 10.79 -4.29 -2.66
C PHE A 77 11.40 -4.65 -1.30
N ARG A 78 10.95 -3.98 -0.22
CA ARG A 78 11.44 -4.29 1.14
C ARG A 78 11.05 -5.70 1.56
N SER A 79 9.81 -6.13 1.27
CA SER A 79 9.35 -7.49 1.53
C SER A 79 10.20 -8.52 0.80
N LEU A 80 10.47 -8.29 -0.49
CA LEU A 80 11.36 -9.15 -1.29
C LEU A 80 12.76 -9.24 -0.69
N SER A 81 13.37 -8.11 -0.35
CA SER A 81 14.73 -8.06 0.20
C SER A 81 14.84 -8.86 1.50
N ILE A 82 13.92 -8.63 2.44
CA ILE A 82 13.86 -9.36 3.72
C ILE A 82 13.58 -10.85 3.47
N ALA A 83 12.64 -11.17 2.59
CA ALA A 83 12.33 -12.54 2.21
C ALA A 83 13.52 -13.29 1.58
N ARG A 84 14.46 -12.58 0.97
CA ARG A 84 15.69 -13.15 0.42
C ARG A 84 16.87 -13.14 1.39
N GLY A 85 16.68 -12.61 2.62
CA GLY A 85 17.65 -12.67 3.70
C GLY A 85 18.57 -11.45 3.79
N GLU A 86 18.12 -10.29 3.25
CA GLU A 86 18.86 -9.03 3.44
C GLU A 86 18.99 -8.69 4.94
N GLN A 87 20.23 -8.41 5.35
CA GLN A 87 20.56 -8.09 6.74
C GLN A 87 20.84 -6.59 6.95
N GLN A 88 21.07 -5.84 5.89
CA GLN A 88 21.26 -4.41 5.99
C GLN A 88 19.92 -3.71 6.22
N SER A 89 19.94 -2.62 6.99
CA SER A 89 18.75 -1.80 7.16
C SER A 89 18.37 -1.12 5.84
N LEU A 90 17.19 -1.44 5.33
CA LEU A 90 16.66 -0.79 4.13
C LEU A 90 16.28 0.68 4.47
N PRO A 91 16.58 1.64 3.56
CA PRO A 91 16.36 3.06 3.83
C PRO A 91 14.87 3.39 4.02
N GLY A 92 14.61 4.47 4.76
CA GLY A 92 13.32 5.16 4.76
C GLY A 92 13.10 5.94 3.46
N PHE A 93 11.91 6.50 3.30
CA PHE A 93 11.60 7.50 2.29
C PHE A 93 10.65 8.52 2.89
N ASP A 94 10.68 9.75 2.38
CA ASP A 94 9.72 10.78 2.71
C ASP A 94 8.61 10.79 1.65
N GLU A 95 7.38 10.54 2.08
CA GLU A 95 6.23 10.46 1.19
C GLU A 95 5.89 11.79 0.53
N ASN A 96 6.16 12.92 1.21
CA ASN A 96 5.90 14.24 0.67
C ASN A 96 6.94 14.65 -0.40
N GLU A 97 8.21 14.29 -0.19
CA GLU A 97 9.26 14.50 -1.20
C GLU A 97 8.98 13.66 -2.47
N TYR A 98 8.59 12.39 -2.29
CA TYR A 98 8.23 11.52 -3.41
C TYR A 98 7.01 12.05 -4.14
N PHE A 99 5.98 12.45 -3.41
CA PHE A 99 4.77 13.05 -3.98
C PHE A 99 5.10 14.31 -4.79
N ALA A 100 5.91 15.22 -4.24
CA ALA A 100 6.28 16.47 -4.92
C ALA A 100 7.07 16.23 -6.22
N ALA A 101 7.84 15.13 -6.29
CA ALA A 101 8.64 14.77 -7.46
C ALA A 101 7.89 13.92 -8.49
N ALA A 102 6.74 13.35 -8.15
CA ALA A 102 6.07 12.34 -8.96
C ALA A 102 5.27 12.91 -10.15
N ASN A 103 4.89 14.19 -10.11
CA ASN A 103 4.07 14.87 -11.14
C ASN A 103 2.79 14.09 -11.48
N PHE A 104 2.09 13.56 -10.48
CA PHE A 104 0.85 12.80 -10.70
C PHE A 104 -0.23 13.61 -11.42
N ASP A 105 -0.23 14.93 -11.30
CA ASP A 105 -1.16 15.83 -12.00
C ASP A 105 -1.01 15.79 -13.52
N GLU A 106 0.16 15.44 -14.04
CA GLU A 106 0.43 15.34 -15.47
C GLU A 106 -0.02 13.99 -16.06
N GLN A 107 -0.31 13.01 -15.21
CA GLN A 107 -0.74 11.67 -15.63
C GLN A 107 -2.28 11.58 -15.67
N SER A 108 -2.82 10.81 -16.61
CA SER A 108 -4.26 10.53 -16.62
C SER A 108 -4.64 9.50 -15.55
N VAL A 109 -5.92 9.45 -15.18
CA VAL A 109 -6.44 8.42 -14.25
C VAL A 109 -6.19 7.03 -14.79
N GLU A 110 -6.36 6.83 -16.10
CA GLU A 110 -6.16 5.54 -16.76
C GLU A 110 -4.70 5.08 -16.67
N GLN A 111 -3.74 6.00 -16.86
CA GLN A 111 -2.31 5.69 -16.74
C GLN A 111 -1.93 5.31 -15.30
N LEU A 112 -2.45 6.02 -14.30
CA LEU A 112 -2.21 5.71 -12.89
C LEU A 112 -2.88 4.40 -12.47
N LEU A 113 -4.10 4.14 -12.96
CA LEU A 113 -4.83 2.91 -12.68
C LEU A 113 -4.14 1.69 -13.31
N GLU A 114 -3.63 1.82 -14.53
CA GLU A 114 -2.83 0.77 -15.18
C GLU A 114 -1.58 0.45 -14.34
N GLN A 115 -0.83 1.47 -13.90
CA GLN A 115 0.35 1.28 -13.05
C GLN A 115 -0.01 0.58 -11.74
N TYR A 116 -1.09 1.01 -11.07
CA TYR A 116 -1.57 0.38 -9.85
C TYR A 116 -1.88 -1.10 -10.05
N GLN A 117 -2.62 -1.44 -11.11
CA GLN A 117 -2.99 -2.83 -11.39
C GLN A 117 -1.76 -3.71 -11.65
N LEU A 118 -0.81 -3.24 -12.47
CA LEU A 118 0.41 -3.98 -12.79
C LEU A 118 1.29 -4.20 -11.55
N VAL A 119 1.43 -3.20 -10.70
CA VAL A 119 2.17 -3.29 -9.43
C VAL A 119 1.50 -4.31 -8.52
N ARG A 120 0.19 -4.21 -8.29
CA ARG A 120 -0.55 -5.14 -7.43
C ARG A 120 -0.49 -6.58 -7.94
N LEU A 121 -0.62 -6.82 -9.23
CA LEU A 121 -0.49 -8.16 -9.80
C LEU A 121 0.92 -8.73 -9.63
N SER A 122 1.94 -7.90 -9.83
CA SER A 122 3.34 -8.27 -9.57
C SER A 122 3.58 -8.60 -8.09
N SER A 123 3.08 -7.77 -7.18
CA SER A 123 3.16 -7.98 -5.73
C SER A 123 2.48 -9.28 -5.31
N LEU A 124 1.26 -9.54 -5.80
CA LEU A 124 0.54 -10.78 -5.52
C LEU A 124 1.29 -12.00 -6.02
N ALA A 125 1.87 -11.95 -7.23
CA ALA A 125 2.66 -13.06 -7.77
C ALA A 125 3.90 -13.34 -6.90
N LEU A 126 4.58 -12.28 -6.42
CA LEU A 126 5.70 -12.39 -5.51
C LEU A 126 5.28 -13.03 -4.17
N PHE A 127 4.26 -12.49 -3.52
CA PHE A 127 3.85 -12.91 -2.17
C PHE A 127 3.26 -14.33 -2.16
N LYS A 128 2.61 -14.77 -3.24
CA LYS A 128 2.18 -16.16 -3.42
C LYS A 128 3.33 -17.17 -3.44
N SER A 129 4.55 -16.71 -3.76
CA SER A 129 5.75 -17.58 -3.77
C SER A 129 6.37 -17.79 -2.38
N TYR A 130 5.90 -17.08 -1.34
CA TYR A 130 6.47 -17.19 0.00
C TYR A 130 5.93 -18.41 0.73
N SER A 131 6.84 -19.27 1.23
CA SER A 131 6.49 -20.23 2.28
C SER A 131 6.35 -19.51 3.62
N GLU A 132 5.76 -20.17 4.62
CA GLU A 132 5.64 -19.61 5.98
C GLU A 132 6.99 -19.17 6.54
N THR A 133 8.04 -19.99 6.36
CA THR A 133 9.41 -19.67 6.79
C THR A 133 9.96 -18.42 6.09
N ILE A 134 9.61 -18.19 4.83
CA ILE A 134 10.04 -17.00 4.09
C ILE A 134 9.24 -15.79 4.54
N ALA A 135 7.93 -15.94 4.69
CA ALA A 135 7.03 -14.86 5.08
C ALA A 135 7.33 -14.31 6.49
N SER A 136 7.70 -15.18 7.44
CA SER A 136 8.07 -14.82 8.82
C SER A 136 9.51 -14.32 8.99
N ARG A 137 10.34 -14.31 7.92
CA ARG A 137 11.73 -13.86 8.02
C ARG A 137 11.80 -12.39 8.42
N MET A 138 12.60 -12.11 9.46
CA MET A 138 12.79 -10.78 9.99
C MET A 138 13.93 -10.03 9.28
N GLY A 139 13.77 -8.72 9.15
CA GLY A 139 14.78 -7.78 8.67
C GLY A 139 14.56 -6.40 9.28
N VAL A 140 15.21 -5.39 8.70
CA VAL A 140 15.11 -4.01 9.21
C VAL A 140 14.77 -3.08 8.04
N ALA A 141 13.74 -2.25 8.19
CA ALA A 141 13.43 -1.18 7.24
C ALA A 141 13.09 0.10 8.00
N ASN A 142 13.63 1.23 7.53
CA ASN A 142 13.50 2.51 8.20
C ASN A 142 13.89 2.45 9.69
N GLY A 143 14.98 1.72 10.00
CA GLY A 143 15.48 1.54 11.36
C GLY A 143 14.59 0.71 12.29
N LYS A 144 13.57 0.02 11.77
CA LYS A 144 12.63 -0.77 12.56
C LYS A 144 12.64 -2.25 12.13
N PRO A 145 12.62 -3.19 13.09
CA PRO A 145 12.51 -4.61 12.78
C PRO A 145 11.10 -4.95 12.32
N LEU A 146 10.97 -5.73 11.25
CA LEU A 146 9.70 -6.28 10.79
C LEU A 146 9.91 -7.49 9.89
N SER A 147 8.87 -8.34 9.80
CA SER A 147 8.93 -9.51 8.91
C SER A 147 8.55 -9.17 7.47
N ALA A 148 8.88 -10.07 6.55
CA ALA A 148 8.47 -9.95 5.16
C ALA A 148 6.93 -9.87 5.03
N ARG A 149 6.16 -10.69 5.77
CA ARG A 149 4.69 -10.63 5.78
C ARG A 149 4.11 -9.40 6.49
N ALA A 150 4.85 -8.81 7.43
CA ALA A 150 4.43 -7.55 8.05
C ALA A 150 4.39 -6.41 7.02
N LEU A 151 5.28 -6.42 6.04
CA LEU A 151 5.23 -5.48 4.90
C LEU A 151 4.04 -5.75 3.98
N VAL A 152 3.63 -7.00 3.80
CA VAL A 152 2.39 -7.33 3.08
C VAL A 152 1.16 -6.82 3.84
N ALA A 153 1.11 -7.04 5.14
CA ALA A 153 0.04 -6.50 5.99
C ALA A 153 0.03 -4.96 6.01
N LEU A 154 1.21 -4.33 5.96
CA LEU A 154 1.33 -2.87 5.84
C LEU A 154 0.70 -2.36 4.54
N ILE A 155 0.90 -3.01 3.40
CA ILE A 155 0.23 -2.65 2.14
C ILE A 155 -1.29 -2.71 2.31
N VAL A 156 -1.81 -3.81 2.88
CA VAL A 156 -3.26 -3.97 3.15
C VAL A 156 -3.81 -2.83 4.01
N GLY A 157 -3.16 -2.57 5.14
CA GLY A 157 -3.64 -1.55 6.10
C GLY A 157 -3.49 -0.12 5.58
N HIS A 158 -2.42 0.18 4.88
CA HIS A 158 -2.17 1.48 4.27
C HIS A 158 -3.23 1.80 3.20
N GLU A 159 -3.52 0.85 2.32
CA GLU A 159 -4.56 1.03 1.32
C GLU A 159 -5.96 1.14 1.96
N ALA A 160 -6.27 0.31 2.95
CA ALA A 160 -7.55 0.42 3.68
C ALA A 160 -7.74 1.81 4.30
N HIS A 161 -6.68 2.40 4.87
CA HIS A 161 -6.70 3.76 5.40
C HIS A 161 -7.05 4.78 4.32
N HIS A 162 -6.40 4.74 3.17
CA HIS A 162 -6.65 5.68 2.08
C HIS A 162 -8.03 5.48 1.43
N LEU A 163 -8.50 4.23 1.31
CA LEU A 163 -9.87 3.96 0.88
C LEU A 163 -10.91 4.54 1.86
N GLY A 164 -10.62 4.48 3.16
CA GLY A 164 -11.42 5.16 4.19
C GLY A 164 -11.48 6.67 3.98
N ILE A 165 -10.34 7.31 3.70
CA ILE A 165 -10.28 8.75 3.38
C ILE A 165 -11.08 9.08 2.12
N LEU A 166 -10.94 8.30 1.04
CA LEU A 166 -11.70 8.50 -0.20
C LEU A 166 -13.22 8.44 0.06
N LYS A 167 -13.65 7.52 0.89
CA LYS A 167 -15.05 7.40 1.28
C LYS A 167 -15.53 8.58 2.14
N GLU A 168 -14.79 8.89 3.20
CA GLU A 168 -15.24 9.85 4.23
C GLU A 168 -15.08 11.31 3.82
N ARG A 169 -14.03 11.64 3.07
CA ARG A 169 -13.67 13.03 2.72
C ARG A 169 -14.06 13.41 1.29
N TYR A 170 -14.13 12.44 0.39
CA TYR A 170 -14.44 12.68 -1.03
C TYR A 170 -15.81 12.16 -1.43
N GLY A 171 -16.52 11.45 -0.53
CA GLY A 171 -17.82 10.85 -0.84
C GLY A 171 -17.75 9.76 -1.92
N LEU A 172 -16.58 9.21 -2.16
CA LEU A 172 -16.35 8.15 -3.15
C LEU A 172 -16.63 6.81 -2.48
N GLY A 173 -17.91 6.39 -2.52
CA GLY A 173 -18.34 5.10 -1.99
C GLY A 173 -17.92 3.97 -2.90
N ILE A 174 -17.33 2.92 -2.30
CA ILE A 174 -17.13 1.63 -2.95
C ILE A 174 -18.24 0.73 -2.41
N GLU A 175 -19.27 0.50 -3.22
CA GLU A 175 -20.27 -0.54 -2.97
C GLU A 175 -19.75 -1.92 -3.34
#